data_7bcfd5903abbb21332dcd9f762dc5a27
#
_entry.id   7bcfd5903abbb21332dcd9f762dc5a27
#
_cell.length_a   1.000
_cell.length_b   1.000
_cell.length_c   1.000
_cell.angle_alpha   90.00
_cell.angle_beta   90.00
_cell.angle_gamma   90.00
#
_symmetry.space_group_name_H-M   'P 1'
#
loop_
_entity.id
_entity.type
_entity.pdbx_description
1 polymer ?
#
loop_
_entity_poly.entity_id
_entity_poly.type
_entity_poly.pdbx_seq_one_letter_code
_entity_poly.pdbx_strand_id
1 'polypeptide(L)'
;MIVTELSQGIKLYLLVGGRGTRLASITKGMPKPLVDVHDNPFLDYVINNLKGFDITLVCSNLNYGYFRQYKDFGIDIFNEGEPSGTAGFLCKVKAPESFYVMNGDTFFSGDLNLDCDTSTLFVAEENVTHDVGYIKGKNGKVEEFVEKNPEASGRELVSLGIYKFYKKDITIPMRLPLSMEYDILTNMDLSYKILDTERFDIGTPERLERFKTWLPSTSSVQKETLAVD
;
A
#
# COMPACT_ATOMS: atom_id res chain seq x y z
N MET A 1 1.18 17.08 5.20
CA MET A 1 1.01 16.52 3.86
C MET A 1 -0.43 16.71 3.44
N ILE A 2 -0.69 17.12 2.23
CA ILE A 2 -2.03 17.37 1.72
C ILE A 2 -2.25 16.36 0.61
N VAL A 3 -3.10 15.35 0.87
CA VAL A 3 -3.77 14.62 -0.22
C VAL A 3 -4.64 15.67 -0.89
N THR A 4 -4.58 15.78 -2.21
CA THR A 4 -5.30 16.82 -2.94
C THR A 4 -6.80 16.77 -2.61
N GLU A 5 -7.48 17.91 -2.61
CA GLU A 5 -8.93 18.04 -2.28
C GLU A 5 -9.83 17.06 -3.06
N LEU A 6 -9.37 16.58 -4.22
CA LEU A 6 -10.07 15.63 -5.09
C LEU A 6 -10.13 14.19 -4.54
N SER A 7 -9.32 13.85 -3.53
CA SER A 7 -9.30 12.49 -2.93
C SER A 7 -10.20 12.36 -1.71
N GLN A 8 -10.84 13.45 -1.25
CA GLN A 8 -11.67 13.42 -0.03
C GLN A 8 -12.83 12.43 -0.15
N GLY A 9 -12.86 11.47 0.78
CA GLY A 9 -13.92 10.46 0.85
C GLY A 9 -13.80 9.34 -0.19
N ILE A 10 -12.73 9.29 -1.03
CA ILE A 10 -12.54 8.17 -1.94
C ILE A 10 -12.06 6.95 -1.14
N LYS A 11 -12.67 5.80 -1.41
CA LYS A 11 -12.32 4.53 -0.76
C LYS A 11 -10.87 4.14 -1.05
N LEU A 12 -10.13 3.83 0.01
CA LEU A 12 -8.78 3.28 -0.05
C LEU A 12 -8.71 1.97 0.75
N TYR A 13 -8.33 0.90 0.10
CA TYR A 13 -8.05 -0.39 0.73
C TYR A 13 -6.56 -0.48 1.05
N LEU A 14 -6.21 -0.46 2.33
CA LEU A 14 -4.83 -0.55 2.82
C LEU A 14 -4.51 -1.99 3.21
N LEU A 15 -3.59 -2.63 2.49
CA LEU A 15 -3.26 -4.05 2.67
C LEU A 15 -2.31 -4.24 3.85
N VAL A 16 -2.82 -4.74 4.98
CA VAL A 16 -2.05 -4.92 6.22
C VAL A 16 -1.87 -6.40 6.63
N GLY A 17 -2.34 -7.33 5.81
CA GLY A 17 -2.46 -8.76 6.12
C GLY A 17 -1.22 -9.63 5.90
N GLY A 18 -0.08 -9.10 5.48
CA GLY A 18 1.13 -9.88 5.15
C GLY A 18 1.77 -10.60 6.34
N ARG A 19 2.45 -11.75 6.08
CA ARG A 19 3.11 -12.56 7.12
C ARG A 19 4.37 -11.92 7.72
N GLY A 20 4.99 -10.94 7.06
CA GLY A 20 6.15 -10.19 7.55
C GLY A 20 7.38 -11.04 7.95
N THR A 21 7.61 -12.18 7.30
CA THR A 21 8.61 -13.18 7.71
C THR A 21 10.03 -12.63 7.83
N ARG A 22 10.42 -11.68 6.97
CA ARG A 22 11.76 -11.05 7.01
C ARG A 22 12.00 -10.16 8.24
N LEU A 23 10.94 -9.69 8.88
CA LEU A 23 10.99 -8.91 10.13
C LEU A 23 10.59 -9.72 11.37
N ALA A 24 10.44 -11.03 11.26
CA ALA A 24 9.91 -11.87 12.35
C ALA A 24 10.70 -11.75 13.67
N SER A 25 12.02 -11.54 13.61
CA SER A 25 12.87 -11.31 14.80
C SER A 25 12.52 -10.02 15.55
N ILE A 26 12.05 -8.98 14.83
CA ILE A 26 11.68 -7.68 15.39
C ILE A 26 10.20 -7.67 15.78
N THR A 27 9.35 -8.15 14.90
CA THR A 27 7.88 -8.09 15.10
C THR A 27 7.38 -9.10 16.14
N LYS A 28 8.15 -10.15 16.44
CA LYS A 28 7.78 -11.19 17.44
C LYS A 28 6.37 -11.76 17.23
N GLY A 29 5.97 -11.92 15.97
CA GLY A 29 4.65 -12.44 15.60
C GLY A 29 3.56 -11.40 15.39
N MET A 30 3.82 -10.12 15.65
CA MET A 30 2.90 -9.05 15.25
C MET A 30 2.91 -8.82 13.75
N PRO A 31 1.81 -8.34 13.15
CA PRO A 31 1.80 -7.87 11.77
C PRO A 31 2.84 -6.78 11.54
N LYS A 32 3.54 -6.88 10.42
CA LYS A 32 4.61 -5.95 10.03
C LYS A 32 4.23 -4.46 10.12
N PRO A 33 3.04 -4.01 9.70
CA PRO A 33 2.65 -2.60 9.82
C PRO A 33 2.55 -2.08 11.27
N LEU A 34 2.50 -2.96 12.26
CA LEU A 34 2.42 -2.59 13.67
C LEU A 34 3.78 -2.54 14.38
N VAL A 35 4.89 -2.67 13.62
CA VAL A 35 6.22 -2.53 14.21
C VAL A 35 6.39 -1.15 14.83
N ASP A 36 7.07 -1.12 15.98
CA ASP A 36 7.29 0.12 16.71
C ASP A 36 8.28 1.04 16.00
N VAL A 37 7.88 2.32 15.91
CA VAL A 37 8.68 3.44 15.43
C VAL A 37 8.47 4.60 16.39
N HIS A 38 9.47 4.92 17.21
CA HIS A 38 9.40 6.01 18.19
C HIS A 38 8.12 6.00 19.04
N ASP A 39 7.83 4.84 19.65
CA ASP A 39 6.68 4.60 20.55
C ASP A 39 5.29 4.62 19.85
N ASN A 40 5.26 4.58 18.52
CA ASN A 40 4.02 4.46 17.75
C ASN A 40 4.11 3.34 16.71
N PRO A 41 3.02 2.64 16.38
CA PRO A 41 2.97 1.72 15.25
C PRO A 41 3.33 2.42 13.94
N PHE A 42 4.12 1.78 13.08
CA PHE A 42 4.41 2.29 11.73
C PHE A 42 3.11 2.62 10.95
N LEU A 43 2.06 1.83 11.13
CA LEU A 43 0.76 2.03 10.49
C LEU A 43 0.13 3.38 10.82
N ASP A 44 0.35 3.91 12.03
CA ASP A 44 -0.20 5.22 12.42
C ASP A 44 0.39 6.35 11.57
N TYR A 45 1.69 6.26 11.24
CA TYR A 45 2.32 7.21 10.31
C TYR A 45 1.75 7.10 8.90
N VAL A 46 1.52 5.87 8.43
CA VAL A 46 0.91 5.61 7.10
C VAL A 46 -0.50 6.20 7.05
N ILE A 47 -1.36 5.91 8.02
CA ILE A 47 -2.73 6.41 8.07
C ILE A 47 -2.77 7.94 8.13
N ASN A 48 -1.93 8.55 8.98
CA ASN A 48 -1.83 10.00 9.06
C ASN A 48 -1.40 10.67 7.75
N ASN A 49 -0.65 9.94 6.93
CA ASN A 49 -0.21 10.39 5.62
C ASN A 49 -1.33 10.34 4.57
N LEU A 50 -2.39 9.57 4.83
CA LEU A 50 -3.51 9.31 3.92
C LEU A 50 -4.80 10.01 4.36
N LYS A 51 -4.68 11.10 5.13
CA LYS A 51 -5.85 11.93 5.53
C LYS A 51 -6.63 12.39 4.30
N GLY A 52 -7.95 12.27 4.37
CA GLY A 52 -8.87 12.59 3.27
C GLY A 52 -9.39 11.35 2.54
N PHE A 53 -8.74 10.19 2.65
CA PHE A 53 -9.31 8.93 2.15
C PHE A 53 -10.28 8.30 3.16
N ASP A 54 -11.27 7.62 2.63
CA ASP A 54 -12.10 6.66 3.38
C ASP A 54 -11.33 5.31 3.45
N ILE A 55 -10.56 5.13 4.54
CA ILE A 55 -9.62 4.02 4.67
C ILE A 55 -10.33 2.76 5.19
N THR A 56 -10.08 1.64 4.54
CA THR A 56 -10.40 0.30 5.04
C THR A 56 -9.13 -0.53 5.12
N LEU A 57 -8.77 -0.99 6.32
CA LEU A 57 -7.69 -1.95 6.51
C LEU A 57 -8.13 -3.33 6.03
N VAL A 58 -7.35 -3.94 5.13
CA VAL A 58 -7.61 -5.31 4.64
C VAL A 58 -6.67 -6.27 5.33
N CYS A 59 -7.22 -7.25 6.06
CA CYS A 59 -6.45 -8.27 6.77
C CYS A 59 -7.16 -9.62 6.75
N SER A 60 -6.43 -10.68 7.10
CA SER A 60 -6.99 -12.02 7.27
C SER A 60 -7.36 -12.33 8.73
N ASN A 61 -8.01 -13.48 8.95
CA ASN A 61 -8.30 -13.99 10.29
C ASN A 61 -7.06 -14.05 11.19
N LEU A 62 -5.88 -14.31 10.61
CA LEU A 62 -4.63 -14.41 11.36
C LEU A 62 -4.24 -13.10 12.04
N ASN A 63 -4.62 -11.97 11.45
CA ASN A 63 -4.15 -10.65 11.87
C ASN A 63 -5.28 -9.73 12.36
N TYR A 64 -6.54 -10.08 12.13
CA TYR A 64 -7.70 -9.24 12.45
C TYR A 64 -7.72 -8.73 13.89
N GLY A 65 -7.35 -9.59 14.85
CA GLY A 65 -7.33 -9.23 16.27
C GLY A 65 -6.42 -8.04 16.60
N TYR A 66 -5.30 -7.92 15.90
CA TYR A 66 -4.33 -6.84 16.11
C TYR A 66 -4.84 -5.48 15.64
N PHE A 67 -5.70 -5.46 14.60
CA PHE A 67 -6.16 -4.20 13.99
C PHE A 67 -7.48 -3.69 14.57
N ARG A 68 -8.19 -4.48 15.41
CA ARG A 68 -9.52 -4.11 15.93
C ARG A 68 -9.57 -2.73 16.60
N GLN A 69 -8.50 -2.32 17.26
CA GLN A 69 -8.38 -1.02 17.91
C GLN A 69 -8.56 0.17 16.94
N TYR A 70 -8.25 0.00 15.65
CA TYR A 70 -8.39 1.07 14.67
C TYR A 70 -9.84 1.46 14.39
N LYS A 71 -10.82 0.61 14.75
CA LYS A 71 -12.25 0.95 14.69
C LYS A 71 -12.62 2.10 15.63
N ASP A 72 -11.94 2.21 16.76
CA ASP A 72 -12.17 3.27 17.75
C ASP A 72 -11.74 4.64 17.21
N PHE A 73 -10.95 4.64 16.13
CA PHE A 73 -10.49 5.83 15.40
C PHE A 73 -11.24 6.03 14.06
N GLY A 74 -12.38 5.39 13.86
CA GLY A 74 -13.19 5.54 12.65
C GLY A 74 -12.63 4.83 11.42
N ILE A 75 -11.63 3.94 11.55
CA ILE A 75 -11.05 3.18 10.44
C ILE A 75 -11.78 1.86 10.27
N ASP A 76 -12.32 1.61 9.10
CA ASP A 76 -12.96 0.35 8.76
C ASP A 76 -11.94 -0.80 8.65
N ILE A 77 -12.38 -2.01 8.99
CA ILE A 77 -11.56 -3.22 8.85
C ILE A 77 -12.34 -4.26 8.06
N PHE A 78 -11.79 -4.66 6.93
CA PHE A 78 -12.28 -5.76 6.13
C PHE A 78 -11.46 -7.02 6.46
N ASN A 79 -12.12 -7.99 7.10
CA ASN A 79 -11.53 -9.31 7.35
C ASN A 79 -11.86 -10.23 6.17
N GLU A 80 -10.85 -10.55 5.36
CA GLU A 80 -11.01 -11.43 4.19
C GLU A 80 -11.22 -12.92 4.53
N GLY A 81 -11.14 -13.30 5.81
CA GLY A 81 -11.16 -14.69 6.26
C GLY A 81 -9.78 -15.33 6.15
N GLU A 82 -9.69 -16.50 5.51
CA GLU A 82 -8.40 -17.13 5.22
C GLU A 82 -7.57 -16.27 4.26
N PRO A 83 -6.22 -16.26 4.41
CA PRO A 83 -5.33 -15.51 3.53
C PRO A 83 -5.58 -15.84 2.07
N SER A 84 -5.90 -14.84 1.27
CA SER A 84 -6.33 -15.02 -0.12
C SER A 84 -5.41 -14.33 -1.16
N GLY A 85 -4.21 -13.93 -0.74
CA GLY A 85 -3.23 -13.21 -1.59
C GLY A 85 -3.47 -11.70 -1.59
N THR A 86 -2.61 -10.96 -2.27
CA THR A 86 -2.66 -9.48 -2.28
C THR A 86 -3.90 -8.91 -2.96
N ALA A 87 -4.56 -9.69 -3.85
CA ALA A 87 -5.77 -9.28 -4.56
C ALA A 87 -7.03 -10.10 -4.21
N GLY A 88 -6.92 -11.15 -3.39
CA GLY A 88 -8.04 -12.05 -3.12
C GLY A 88 -9.24 -11.38 -2.42
N PHE A 89 -9.01 -10.32 -1.65
CA PHE A 89 -10.07 -9.55 -1.03
C PHE A 89 -11.05 -8.93 -2.06
N LEU A 90 -10.58 -8.64 -3.28
CA LEU A 90 -11.40 -8.10 -4.35
C LEU A 90 -12.56 -9.02 -4.74
N CYS A 91 -12.41 -10.35 -4.55
CA CYS A 91 -13.50 -11.31 -4.77
C CYS A 91 -14.63 -11.18 -3.74
N LYS A 92 -14.38 -10.55 -2.60
CA LYS A 92 -15.24 -10.58 -1.42
C LYS A 92 -15.80 -9.21 -1.05
N VAL A 93 -15.10 -8.15 -1.41
CA VAL A 93 -15.49 -6.77 -1.09
C VAL A 93 -16.47 -6.23 -2.13
N LYS A 94 -17.43 -5.41 -1.69
CA LYS A 94 -18.26 -4.61 -2.61
C LYS A 94 -17.54 -3.29 -2.89
N ALA A 95 -16.56 -3.34 -3.79
CA ALA A 95 -15.83 -2.15 -4.16
C ALA A 95 -16.73 -1.13 -4.88
N PRO A 96 -16.57 0.18 -4.63
CA PRO A 96 -17.24 1.25 -5.37
C PRO A 96 -16.74 1.32 -6.82
N GLU A 97 -17.31 2.22 -7.63
CA GLU A 97 -16.96 2.38 -9.05
C GLU A 97 -15.48 2.78 -9.25
N SER A 98 -14.92 3.56 -8.32
CA SER A 98 -13.48 3.83 -8.28
C SER A 98 -12.96 3.76 -6.85
N PHE A 99 -11.74 3.24 -6.70
CA PHE A 99 -11.10 3.07 -5.39
C PHE A 99 -9.59 2.96 -5.54
N TYR A 100 -8.90 3.15 -4.42
CA TYR A 100 -7.47 2.92 -4.33
C TYR A 100 -7.16 1.63 -3.58
N VAL A 101 -6.02 1.04 -3.91
CA VAL A 101 -5.38 -0.03 -3.14
C VAL A 101 -3.95 0.39 -2.87
N MET A 102 -3.47 0.18 -1.64
CA MET A 102 -2.11 0.52 -1.25
C MET A 102 -1.54 -0.53 -0.30
N ASN A 103 -0.23 -0.76 -0.40
CA ASN A 103 0.50 -1.59 0.54
C ASN A 103 0.66 -0.87 1.88
N GLY A 104 0.24 -1.50 2.99
CA GLY A 104 0.27 -0.91 4.34
C GLY A 104 1.63 -0.97 5.03
N ASP A 105 2.65 -1.48 4.35
CA ASP A 105 4.03 -1.56 4.86
C ASP A 105 4.98 -0.54 4.23
N THR A 106 4.42 0.46 3.56
CA THR A 106 5.16 1.51 2.85
C THR A 106 4.64 2.88 3.23
N PHE A 107 5.56 3.79 3.57
CA PHE A 107 5.32 5.19 3.83
C PHE A 107 5.91 6.03 2.69
N PHE A 108 5.29 7.15 2.38
CA PHE A 108 5.74 8.09 1.36
C PHE A 108 5.94 9.48 1.98
N SER A 109 7.08 10.13 1.65
CA SER A 109 7.31 11.51 2.07
C SER A 109 6.77 12.48 1.00
N GLY A 110 6.36 13.66 1.44
CA GLY A 110 5.86 14.71 0.53
C GLY A 110 4.40 14.52 0.11
N ASP A 111 3.98 15.30 -0.87
CA ASP A 111 2.62 15.30 -1.37
C ASP A 111 2.40 14.22 -2.43
N LEU A 112 1.39 13.40 -2.21
CA LEU A 112 0.99 12.36 -3.16
C LEU A 112 -0.10 12.91 -4.08
N ASN A 113 0.29 13.32 -5.29
CA ASN A 113 -0.68 13.67 -6.32
C ASN A 113 -1.22 12.39 -6.97
N LEU A 114 -2.25 11.79 -6.37
CA LEU A 114 -2.88 10.54 -6.82
C LEU A 114 -4.04 10.74 -7.82
N ASP A 115 -4.31 11.97 -8.26
CA ASP A 115 -5.41 12.24 -9.18
C ASP A 115 -5.16 11.67 -10.55
N CYS A 116 -6.13 10.92 -11.07
CA CYS A 116 -6.14 10.36 -12.41
C CYS A 116 -7.55 9.90 -12.80
N ASP A 117 -7.84 9.84 -14.11
CA ASP A 117 -9.15 9.51 -14.67
C ASP A 117 -9.22 8.10 -15.26
N THR A 118 -8.17 7.30 -15.07
CA THR A 118 -8.05 5.92 -15.56
C THR A 118 -7.51 5.02 -14.46
N SER A 119 -7.66 3.71 -14.63
CA SER A 119 -6.96 2.76 -13.77
C SER A 119 -5.46 2.93 -13.95
N THR A 120 -4.76 3.23 -12.84
CA THR A 120 -3.40 3.75 -12.85
C THR A 120 -2.54 3.08 -11.79
N LEU A 121 -1.35 2.66 -12.18
CA LEU A 121 -0.25 2.29 -11.30
C LEU A 121 0.61 3.51 -11.01
N PHE A 122 0.89 3.79 -9.75
CA PHE A 122 1.82 4.84 -9.36
C PHE A 122 3.23 4.28 -9.23
N VAL A 123 4.18 4.98 -9.83
CA VAL A 123 5.59 4.57 -9.93
C VAL A 123 6.51 5.72 -9.56
N ALA A 124 7.76 5.38 -9.21
CA ALA A 124 8.84 6.34 -9.10
C ALA A 124 10.03 5.89 -9.97
N GLU A 125 10.84 6.84 -10.43
CA GLU A 125 12.11 6.53 -11.08
C GLU A 125 13.18 6.26 -10.01
N GLU A 126 13.46 4.99 -9.76
CA GLU A 126 14.43 4.55 -8.74
C GLU A 126 15.42 3.54 -9.32
N ASN A 127 16.55 3.36 -8.62
CA ASN A 127 17.39 2.19 -8.87
C ASN A 127 16.64 0.94 -8.43
N VAL A 128 16.40 0.05 -9.40
CA VAL A 128 15.69 -1.20 -9.14
C VAL A 128 16.50 -2.12 -8.24
N THR A 129 15.83 -2.79 -7.32
CA THR A 129 16.39 -3.88 -6.49
C THR A 129 15.68 -5.18 -6.82
N HIS A 130 16.33 -6.31 -6.53
CA HIS A 130 15.84 -7.65 -6.87
C HIS A 130 14.50 -8.04 -6.22
N ASP A 131 14.04 -7.30 -5.21
CA ASP A 131 12.84 -7.60 -4.42
C ASP A 131 11.66 -6.64 -4.66
N VAL A 132 11.78 -5.74 -5.64
CA VAL A 132 10.71 -4.80 -6.03
C VAL A 132 10.21 -5.08 -7.45
N GLY A 133 8.92 -4.80 -7.67
CA GLY A 133 8.33 -4.81 -9.00
C GLY A 133 8.57 -3.47 -9.71
N TYR A 134 8.79 -3.53 -11.02
CA TYR A 134 8.94 -2.37 -11.88
C TYR A 134 8.20 -2.56 -13.20
N ILE A 135 8.04 -1.50 -13.96
CA ILE A 135 7.37 -1.54 -15.26
C ILE A 135 8.27 -1.09 -16.39
N LYS A 136 8.00 -1.60 -17.56
CA LYS A 136 8.31 -0.95 -18.83
C LYS A 136 7.05 -0.26 -19.33
N GLY A 137 7.16 1.00 -19.68
CA GLY A 137 6.00 1.77 -20.09
C GLY A 137 6.38 2.84 -21.13
N LYS A 138 5.38 3.21 -21.93
CA LYS A 138 5.52 4.22 -22.96
C LYS A 138 4.27 5.07 -23.04
N ASN A 139 4.45 6.38 -23.21
CA ASN A 139 3.35 7.34 -23.36
C ASN A 139 2.28 7.23 -22.25
N GLY A 140 2.71 7.00 -21.00
CA GLY A 140 1.79 6.85 -19.87
C GLY A 140 1.04 5.51 -19.77
N LYS A 141 1.37 4.53 -20.64
CA LYS A 141 0.79 3.17 -20.62
C LYS A 141 1.81 2.14 -20.18
N VAL A 142 1.37 1.20 -19.34
CA VAL A 142 2.16 0.04 -18.94
C VAL A 142 2.20 -0.94 -20.10
N GLU A 143 3.40 -1.30 -20.56
CA GLU A 143 3.60 -2.32 -21.60
C GLU A 143 3.96 -3.68 -20.99
N GLU A 144 4.72 -3.67 -19.88
CA GLU A 144 5.13 -4.88 -19.18
C GLU A 144 5.26 -4.60 -17.68
N PHE A 145 4.79 -5.51 -16.84
CA PHE A 145 5.04 -5.51 -15.41
C PHE A 145 6.04 -6.63 -15.07
N VAL A 146 7.17 -6.26 -14.48
CA VAL A 146 8.24 -7.20 -14.12
C VAL A 146 8.31 -7.31 -12.60
N GLU A 147 7.98 -8.47 -12.06
CA GLU A 147 7.99 -8.72 -10.62
C GLU A 147 9.27 -9.49 -10.24
N LYS A 148 10.03 -8.92 -9.28
CA LYS A 148 11.19 -9.57 -8.64
C LYS A 148 12.20 -10.20 -9.60
N ASN A 149 12.79 -9.40 -10.45
CA ASN A 149 13.85 -9.87 -11.35
C ASN A 149 15.22 -9.84 -10.65
N PRO A 150 15.87 -11.00 -10.40
CA PRO A 150 17.21 -11.03 -9.76
C PRO A 150 18.31 -10.34 -10.56
N GLU A 151 18.14 -10.21 -11.89
CA GLU A 151 19.10 -9.57 -12.78
C GLU A 151 18.79 -8.10 -13.03
N ALA A 152 17.73 -7.56 -12.40
CA ALA A 152 17.35 -6.17 -12.56
C ALA A 152 18.45 -5.24 -12.03
N SER A 153 18.81 -4.26 -12.84
CA SER A 153 19.83 -3.27 -12.51
C SER A 153 19.55 -1.97 -13.25
N GLY A 154 20.05 -0.87 -12.70
CA GLY A 154 19.85 0.45 -13.27
C GLY A 154 18.58 1.13 -12.78
N ARG A 155 18.21 2.23 -13.44
CA ARG A 155 17.08 3.06 -13.07
C ARG A 155 15.85 2.67 -13.89
N GLU A 156 14.78 2.34 -13.21
CA GLU A 156 13.53 1.86 -13.79
C GLU A 156 12.33 2.57 -13.16
N LEU A 157 11.14 2.39 -13.75
CA LEU A 157 9.87 2.83 -13.19
C LEU A 157 9.39 1.82 -12.14
N VAL A 158 9.81 2.01 -10.90
CA VAL A 158 9.55 1.09 -9.79
C VAL A 158 8.13 1.30 -9.25
N SER A 159 7.39 0.20 -9.07
CA SER A 159 6.05 0.23 -8.48
C SER A 159 6.09 0.74 -7.04
N LEU A 160 5.25 1.71 -6.74
CA LEU A 160 5.07 2.23 -5.38
C LEU A 160 4.12 1.39 -4.53
N GLY A 161 3.48 0.37 -5.12
CA GLY A 161 2.44 -0.40 -4.43
C GLY A 161 1.18 0.43 -4.15
N ILE A 162 0.94 1.44 -4.96
CA ILE A 162 -0.28 2.26 -4.96
C ILE A 162 -0.95 2.09 -6.31
N TYR A 163 -2.25 1.82 -6.28
CA TYR A 163 -3.06 1.58 -7.47
C TYR A 163 -4.37 2.35 -7.35
N LYS A 164 -4.80 3.04 -8.42
CA LYS A 164 -6.18 3.47 -8.59
C LYS A 164 -6.87 2.53 -9.56
N PHE A 165 -8.04 2.08 -9.19
CA PHE A 165 -8.85 1.20 -10.02
C PHE A 165 -10.21 1.81 -10.32
N TYR A 166 -10.65 1.62 -11.55
CA TYR A 166 -12.05 1.68 -11.90
C TYR A 166 -12.58 0.26 -12.02
N LYS A 167 -13.69 -0.03 -11.33
CA LYS A 167 -14.27 -1.37 -11.23
C LYS A 167 -14.53 -2.02 -12.60
N LYS A 168 -14.92 -1.23 -13.58
CA LYS A 168 -15.17 -1.68 -14.95
C LYS A 168 -13.94 -2.23 -15.67
N ASP A 169 -12.74 -1.84 -15.24
CA ASP A 169 -11.47 -2.19 -15.88
C ASP A 169 -10.85 -3.47 -15.30
N ILE A 170 -11.38 -3.95 -14.15
CA ILE A 170 -10.82 -5.10 -13.45
C ILE A 170 -11.57 -6.37 -13.83
N THR A 171 -10.84 -7.37 -14.28
CA THR A 171 -11.35 -8.74 -14.38
C THR A 171 -10.74 -9.56 -13.24
N ILE A 172 -11.60 -10.06 -12.34
CA ILE A 172 -11.17 -10.84 -11.18
C ILE A 172 -11.30 -12.33 -11.50
N PRO A 173 -10.20 -13.10 -11.54
CA PRO A 173 -10.27 -14.55 -11.74
C PRO A 173 -11.04 -15.26 -10.63
N MET A 174 -11.84 -16.28 -10.98
CA MET A 174 -12.62 -17.06 -10.01
C MET A 174 -11.78 -18.16 -9.36
N ARG A 175 -10.67 -17.79 -8.74
CA ARG A 175 -9.78 -18.68 -7.98
C ARG A 175 -9.12 -17.94 -6.84
N LEU A 176 -8.56 -18.64 -5.89
CA LEU A 176 -7.73 -18.11 -4.80
C LEU A 176 -6.52 -19.02 -4.57
N PRO A 177 -5.39 -18.51 -4.10
CA PRO A 177 -5.11 -17.09 -3.84
C PRO A 177 -4.89 -16.27 -5.12
N LEU A 178 -5.03 -14.93 -5.04
CA LEU A 178 -4.76 -14.00 -6.13
C LEU A 178 -3.63 -13.04 -5.76
N SER A 179 -2.69 -12.85 -6.68
CA SER A 179 -1.69 -11.78 -6.63
C SER A 179 -2.20 -10.52 -7.33
N MET A 180 -1.97 -9.36 -6.74
CA MET A 180 -2.24 -8.08 -7.40
C MET A 180 -1.43 -7.98 -8.69
N GLU A 181 -0.15 -8.30 -8.62
CA GLU A 181 0.81 -8.14 -9.69
C GLU A 181 0.54 -9.14 -10.84
N TYR A 182 0.49 -10.45 -10.53
CA TYR A 182 0.40 -11.50 -11.56
C TYR A 182 -1.01 -11.74 -12.09
N ASP A 183 -2.05 -11.54 -11.26
CA ASP A 183 -3.41 -11.93 -11.63
C ASP A 183 -4.31 -10.75 -12.03
N ILE A 184 -4.00 -9.55 -11.54
CA ILE A 184 -4.80 -8.35 -11.82
C ILE A 184 -4.06 -7.43 -12.78
N LEU A 185 -2.91 -6.87 -12.40
CA LEU A 185 -2.25 -5.79 -13.16
C LEU A 185 -1.82 -6.24 -14.57
N THR A 186 -1.32 -7.47 -14.72
CA THR A 186 -0.89 -8.00 -16.02
C THR A 186 -2.04 -8.24 -17.00
N ASN A 187 -3.28 -8.24 -16.52
CA ASN A 187 -4.48 -8.49 -17.32
C ASN A 187 -5.31 -7.21 -17.55
N MET A 188 -4.74 -6.03 -17.30
CA MET A 188 -5.43 -4.75 -17.43
C MET A 188 -4.76 -3.84 -18.46
N ASP A 189 -5.57 -3.02 -19.16
CA ASP A 189 -5.07 -1.83 -19.86
C ASP A 189 -4.78 -0.73 -18.83
N LEU A 190 -3.56 -0.73 -18.31
CA LEU A 190 -3.17 0.07 -17.16
C LEU A 190 -2.34 1.29 -17.60
N SER A 191 -2.72 2.45 -17.09
CA SER A 191 -1.88 3.65 -17.18
C SER A 191 -0.86 3.66 -16.05
N TYR A 192 0.21 4.46 -16.18
CA TYR A 192 1.08 4.75 -15.05
C TYR A 192 1.25 6.26 -14.86
N LYS A 193 1.51 6.64 -13.61
CA LYS A 193 1.85 8.03 -13.23
C LYS A 193 3.09 8.04 -12.37
N ILE A 194 4.07 8.85 -12.75
CA ILE A 194 5.31 9.03 -12.00
C ILE A 194 5.03 10.01 -10.86
N LEU A 195 5.41 9.63 -9.64
CA LEU A 195 5.39 10.50 -8.47
C LEU A 195 6.82 10.87 -8.07
N ASP A 196 7.02 12.13 -7.75
CA ASP A 196 8.25 12.63 -7.13
C ASP A 196 8.10 12.53 -5.60
N THR A 197 8.38 11.35 -5.07
CA THR A 197 8.24 11.04 -3.63
C THR A 197 9.35 10.11 -3.17
N GLU A 198 9.78 10.26 -1.94
CA GLU A 198 10.66 9.28 -1.31
C GLU A 198 9.83 8.19 -0.65
N ARG A 199 10.17 6.94 -0.95
CA ARG A 199 9.50 5.74 -0.47
C ARG A 199 10.29 5.08 0.67
N PHE A 200 9.59 4.72 1.73
CA PHE A 200 10.11 3.97 2.87
C PHE A 200 9.29 2.70 3.08
N ASP A 201 9.71 1.60 2.48
CA ASP A 201 9.18 0.30 2.85
C ASP A 201 9.94 -0.27 4.06
N ILE A 202 9.24 -0.93 4.94
CA ILE A 202 9.83 -1.53 6.13
C ILE A 202 10.09 -3.04 5.95
N GLY A 203 10.49 -3.47 4.73
CA GLY A 203 10.67 -4.87 4.35
C GLY A 203 11.78 -5.60 5.08
N THR A 204 12.80 -4.90 5.54
CA THR A 204 13.95 -5.44 6.27
C THR A 204 14.30 -4.59 7.50
N PRO A 205 15.08 -5.12 8.45
CA PRO A 205 15.57 -4.35 9.59
C PRO A 205 16.27 -3.05 9.19
N GLU A 206 17.12 -3.09 8.17
CA GLU A 206 17.87 -1.93 7.68
C GLU A 206 16.95 -0.84 7.12
N ARG A 207 15.91 -1.24 6.39
CA ARG A 207 14.91 -0.32 5.84
C ARG A 207 14.06 0.30 6.95
N LEU A 208 13.71 -0.46 7.97
CA LEU A 208 13.02 0.05 9.16
C LEU A 208 13.88 1.09 9.88
N GLU A 209 15.19 0.80 10.12
CA GLU A 209 16.10 1.74 10.76
C GLU A 209 16.34 3.01 9.90
N ARG A 210 16.37 2.87 8.56
CA ARG A 210 16.40 4.03 7.66
C ARG A 210 15.19 4.94 7.87
N PHE A 211 13.98 4.37 7.97
CA PHE A 211 12.76 5.14 8.24
C PHE A 211 12.80 5.82 9.60
N LYS A 212 13.20 5.12 10.67
CA LYS A 212 13.34 5.69 12.02
C LYS A 212 14.34 6.84 12.03
N THR A 213 15.46 6.71 11.33
CA THR A 213 16.48 7.76 11.25
C THR A 213 16.00 8.98 10.46
N TRP A 214 15.23 8.76 9.40
CA TRP A 214 14.67 9.83 8.58
C TRP A 214 13.57 10.60 9.32
N LEU A 215 12.73 9.90 10.09
CA LEU A 215 11.64 10.50 10.83
C LEU A 215 12.20 11.26 12.05
N PRO A 216 12.00 12.59 12.18
CA PRO A 216 12.47 13.30 13.35
C PRO A 216 11.90 12.71 14.64
N SER A 217 12.72 12.54 15.67
CA SER A 217 12.30 12.01 16.98
C SER A 217 11.21 12.84 17.68
N THR A 218 10.99 14.06 17.21
CA THR A 218 9.92 14.98 17.67
C THR A 218 8.62 14.84 16.88
N SER A 219 8.59 13.99 15.84
CA SER A 219 7.36 13.69 15.09
C SER A 219 6.48 12.74 15.90
N SER A 220 6.00 13.19 17.06
CA SER A 220 4.91 12.50 17.75
C SER A 220 3.70 12.54 16.82
N VAL A 221 3.29 11.37 16.32
CA VAL A 221 1.94 11.21 15.80
C VAL A 221 1.03 11.44 17.00
N GLN A 222 0.43 12.61 17.07
CA GLN A 222 -0.52 12.88 18.14
C GLN A 222 -1.67 11.91 17.95
N LYS A 223 -1.87 11.01 18.92
CA LYS A 223 -3.01 10.06 18.92
C LYS A 223 -4.36 10.77 18.84
N GLU A 224 -4.40 12.06 19.18
CA GLU A 224 -5.56 12.94 19.04
C GLU A 224 -5.97 13.20 17.57
N THR A 225 -5.09 12.90 16.60
CA THR A 225 -5.35 13.23 15.19
C THR A 225 -6.04 12.10 14.42
N LEU A 226 -6.22 10.92 15.01
CA LEU A 226 -7.02 9.84 14.42
C LEU A 226 -8.52 9.94 14.80
N ALA A 227 -8.88 10.83 15.75
CA ALA A 227 -10.26 11.15 16.04
C ALA A 227 -10.82 12.03 14.92
N VAL A 228 -11.77 11.51 14.19
CA VAL A 228 -12.55 12.23 13.17
C VAL A 228 -13.52 13.15 13.92
N ASP A 229 -13.46 14.48 13.68
CA ASP A 229 -14.56 15.39 13.99
C ASP A 229 -15.77 15.09 13.12
#